data_3d5026779a985734d36e7e43a9f3fd32
#
_entry.id   3d5026779a985734d36e7e43a9f3fd32
#
_cell.length_a   1.000
_cell.length_b   1.000
_cell.length_c   1.000
_cell.angle_alpha   90.00
_cell.angle_beta   90.00
_cell.angle_gamma   90.00
#
_symmetry.space_group_name_H-M   'P 1'
#
loop_
_entity.id
_entity.type
_entity.pdbx_description
1 polymer ?
#
loop_
_entity_poly.entity_id
_entity_poly.type
_entity_poly.pdbx_seq_one_letter_code
_entity_poly.pdbx_strand_id
1 'polypeptide(L)'
;MFGSLSAPQVFPWGDMNMGEKVTCTARQYLRQMVRFFMAKGYDPLVMDTDGVNFSCPLDVEERSYVGLGNNELVKEGKEYKGSEADVAEYNDLFMRGEMGLDTDGQWPSCINVARKNYALLMSSGKVKLTGNSIKSKKIQGYLETFIDKGLRMLLEGRGGDFVEYYYEYLQKIYDRDILLAKIANKSRVKQTIESYKKRCTQRTKAGNLMARQAHMELVIANNVSVSLGDTIYYVNNGTAMSHGDVQRKKKKDGTEEIVLNSYLISENDLENGMKGEYNVPRYISTFNKRVEPLLVCFKPEVRDSLLKKKPEDREYYTNTQCELINGVPRKAGDQDSLEEILTLSREEKDYWVNTETSENYFMEELGILESV
;
A
#
# COMPACT_ATOMS: atom_id res chain seq x y z
N MET A 1 -8.66 3.98 22.76
CA MET A 1 -9.18 3.20 23.91
C MET A 1 -8.78 1.73 23.88
N PHE A 2 -9.00 0.96 22.76
CA PHE A 2 -8.63 -0.45 22.69
C PHE A 2 -7.17 -0.75 23.05
N GLY A 3 -6.20 0.01 22.52
CA GLY A 3 -4.78 -0.21 22.80
C GLY A 3 -4.40 -0.06 24.27
N SER A 4 -5.10 0.76 25.03
CA SER A 4 -4.86 0.91 26.49
C SER A 4 -5.51 -0.22 27.30
N LEU A 5 -6.67 -0.72 26.86
CA LEU A 5 -7.30 -1.92 27.46
C LEU A 5 -6.42 -3.16 27.28
N SER A 6 -5.80 -3.33 26.11
CA SER A 6 -4.97 -4.50 25.79
C SER A 6 -3.56 -4.47 26.38
N ALA A 7 -3.23 -3.47 27.20
CA ALA A 7 -1.90 -3.30 27.79
C ALA A 7 -1.94 -3.08 29.33
N PRO A 8 -2.44 -4.07 30.10
CA PRO A 8 -2.57 -3.93 31.57
C PRO A 8 -1.22 -3.71 32.27
N GLN A 9 -0.10 -4.13 31.66
CA GLN A 9 1.23 -3.90 32.17
C GLN A 9 1.69 -2.43 32.07
N VAL A 10 0.97 -1.61 31.26
CA VAL A 10 1.30 -0.19 31.03
C VAL A 10 0.25 0.72 31.65
N PHE A 11 -1.01 0.32 31.57
CA PHE A 11 -2.16 1.10 32.03
C PHE A 11 -2.87 0.41 33.19
N PRO A 12 -3.05 1.12 34.36
CA PRO A 12 -3.72 0.54 35.54
C PRO A 12 -5.16 0.09 35.30
N TRP A 13 -5.82 0.66 34.29
CA TRP A 13 -7.19 0.30 33.87
C TRP A 13 -7.22 -0.71 32.70
N GLY A 14 -6.06 -1.27 32.33
CA GLY A 14 -5.97 -2.26 31.29
C GLY A 14 -6.64 -3.56 31.74
N ASP A 15 -7.50 -4.11 30.88
CA ASP A 15 -8.17 -5.40 31.06
C ASP A 15 -8.19 -6.15 29.75
N MET A 16 -7.44 -7.25 29.67
CA MET A 16 -7.33 -8.09 28.46
C MET A 16 -8.69 -8.67 28.06
N ASN A 17 -9.51 -9.06 29.03
CA ASN A 17 -10.84 -9.63 28.74
C ASN A 17 -11.76 -8.56 28.10
N MET A 18 -11.71 -7.34 28.61
CA MET A 18 -12.44 -6.21 28.00
C MET A 18 -11.89 -5.86 26.60
N GLY A 19 -10.58 -5.92 26.41
CA GLY A 19 -9.97 -5.76 25.08
C GLY A 19 -10.42 -6.83 24.10
N GLU A 20 -10.51 -8.07 24.55
CA GLU A 20 -11.01 -9.20 23.75
C GLU A 20 -12.49 -9.05 23.41
N LYS A 21 -13.33 -8.69 24.37
CA LYS A 21 -14.75 -8.38 24.14
C LYS A 21 -14.94 -7.30 23.08
N VAL A 22 -14.22 -6.18 23.17
CA VAL A 22 -14.30 -5.11 22.17
C VAL A 22 -13.94 -5.61 20.77
N THR A 23 -12.92 -6.43 20.62
CA THR A 23 -12.54 -6.97 19.31
C THR A 23 -13.49 -8.02 18.79
N CYS A 24 -14.03 -8.88 19.65
CA CYS A 24 -15.07 -9.84 19.28
C CYS A 24 -16.32 -9.12 18.78
N THR A 25 -16.81 -8.16 19.53
CA THR A 25 -18.00 -7.37 19.16
C THR A 25 -17.78 -6.62 17.83
N ALA A 26 -16.62 -5.98 17.66
CA ALA A 26 -16.32 -5.30 16.41
C ALA A 26 -16.29 -6.25 15.19
N ARG A 27 -15.73 -7.47 15.35
CA ARG A 27 -15.76 -8.47 14.28
C ARG A 27 -17.19 -8.95 13.96
N GLN A 28 -18.05 -9.05 14.96
CA GLN A 28 -19.45 -9.41 14.76
C GLN A 28 -20.19 -8.36 13.92
N TYR A 29 -20.12 -7.10 14.32
CA TYR A 29 -20.71 -6.01 13.54
C TYR A 29 -20.16 -5.96 12.11
N LEU A 30 -18.87 -6.19 11.93
CA LEU A 30 -18.26 -6.22 10.61
C LEU A 30 -18.83 -7.35 9.74
N ARG A 31 -18.96 -8.56 10.29
CA ARG A 31 -19.55 -9.70 9.57
C ARG A 31 -21.01 -9.48 9.23
N GLN A 32 -21.77 -8.96 10.17
CA GLN A 32 -23.17 -8.63 9.98
C GLN A 32 -23.34 -7.59 8.87
N MET A 33 -22.55 -6.51 8.90
CA MET A 33 -22.55 -5.49 7.88
C MET A 33 -22.24 -6.08 6.49
N VAL A 34 -21.22 -6.93 6.39
CA VAL A 34 -20.86 -7.59 5.13
C VAL A 34 -22.04 -8.42 4.61
N ARG A 35 -22.69 -9.24 5.45
CA ARG A 35 -23.85 -10.06 5.06
C ARG A 35 -25.02 -9.22 4.59
N PHE A 36 -25.36 -8.18 5.34
CA PHE A 36 -26.46 -7.28 5.01
C PHE A 36 -26.26 -6.64 3.64
N PHE A 37 -25.10 -6.03 3.42
CA PHE A 37 -24.81 -5.37 2.16
C PHE A 37 -24.66 -6.35 0.99
N MET A 38 -24.09 -7.54 1.21
CA MET A 38 -24.05 -8.59 0.18
C MET A 38 -25.46 -9.05 -0.22
N ALA A 39 -26.39 -9.18 0.73
CA ALA A 39 -27.78 -9.52 0.44
C ALA A 39 -28.48 -8.44 -0.44
N LYS A 40 -28.01 -7.21 -0.36
CA LYS A 40 -28.47 -6.10 -1.21
C LYS A 40 -27.69 -5.95 -2.54
N GLY A 41 -26.80 -6.90 -2.85
CA GLY A 41 -26.05 -6.94 -4.10
C GLY A 41 -24.73 -6.16 -4.11
N TYR A 42 -24.23 -5.69 -2.96
CA TYR A 42 -22.91 -5.10 -2.84
C TYR A 42 -21.83 -6.17 -2.80
N ASP A 43 -20.68 -5.93 -3.43
CA ASP A 43 -19.51 -6.80 -3.32
C ASP A 43 -18.47 -6.19 -2.37
N PRO A 44 -18.04 -6.90 -1.30
CA PRO A 44 -17.03 -6.40 -0.39
C PRO A 44 -15.65 -6.42 -1.08
N LEU A 45 -14.98 -5.27 -1.10
CA LEU A 45 -13.68 -5.08 -1.73
C LEU A 45 -12.53 -5.13 -0.73
N VAL A 46 -12.66 -4.39 0.36
CA VAL A 46 -11.63 -4.27 1.40
C VAL A 46 -12.31 -4.15 2.75
N MET A 47 -11.87 -4.97 3.70
CA MET A 47 -12.26 -4.86 5.11
C MET A 47 -11.06 -4.42 5.93
N ASP A 48 -11.27 -3.45 6.81
CA ASP A 48 -10.24 -2.98 7.73
C ASP A 48 -10.86 -2.59 9.07
N THR A 49 -10.53 -3.31 10.09
CA THR A 49 -10.81 -3.10 11.52
C THR A 49 -12.25 -2.65 11.87
N ASP A 50 -12.71 -1.52 11.33
CA ASP A 50 -13.94 -0.81 11.66
C ASP A 50 -14.73 -0.33 10.43
N GLY A 51 -14.32 -0.75 9.22
CA GLY A 51 -14.96 -0.34 8.00
C GLY A 51 -14.83 -1.34 6.85
N VAL A 52 -15.74 -1.24 5.89
CA VAL A 52 -15.72 -2.03 4.65
C VAL A 52 -15.93 -1.12 3.46
N ASN A 53 -15.11 -1.30 2.43
CA ASN A 53 -15.36 -0.72 1.12
C ASN A 53 -16.10 -1.76 0.28
N PHE A 54 -17.22 -1.35 -0.29
CA PHE A 54 -18.04 -2.17 -1.17
C PHE A 54 -18.05 -1.62 -2.60
N SER A 55 -18.20 -2.51 -3.58
CA SER A 55 -18.69 -2.14 -4.90
C SER A 55 -20.21 -2.02 -4.83
N CYS A 56 -20.76 -0.91 -5.29
CA CYS A 56 -22.22 -0.71 -5.31
C CYS A 56 -22.91 -1.67 -6.29
N PRO A 57 -24.19 -2.03 -6.05
CA PRO A 57 -25.00 -2.86 -6.95
C PRO A 57 -25.42 -2.07 -8.19
N LEU A 58 -24.51 -1.96 -9.16
CA LEU A 58 -24.75 -1.41 -10.48
C LEU A 58 -25.10 -2.53 -11.46
N ASP A 59 -25.83 -2.21 -12.54
CA ASP A 59 -26.05 -3.15 -13.62
C ASP A 59 -24.72 -3.66 -14.19
N VAL A 60 -24.70 -4.91 -14.68
CA VAL A 60 -23.49 -5.56 -15.19
C VAL A 60 -22.83 -4.74 -16.31
N GLU A 61 -23.65 -4.09 -17.16
CA GLU A 61 -23.19 -3.18 -18.22
C GLU A 61 -22.53 -1.93 -17.63
N GLU A 62 -23.09 -1.33 -16.59
CA GLU A 62 -22.50 -0.19 -15.89
C GLU A 62 -21.21 -0.56 -15.14
N ARG A 63 -21.12 -1.76 -14.57
CA ARG A 63 -19.88 -2.29 -13.96
C ARG A 63 -18.77 -2.54 -14.98
N SER A 64 -19.12 -3.00 -16.20
CA SER A 64 -18.14 -3.24 -17.25
C SER A 64 -17.53 -1.94 -17.81
N TYR A 65 -18.27 -0.85 -17.80
CA TYR A 65 -17.78 0.47 -18.21
C TYR A 65 -16.75 1.08 -17.28
N VAL A 66 -16.81 0.80 -16.01
CA VAL A 66 -15.84 1.33 -15.02
C VAL A 66 -14.41 0.82 -15.26
N GLY A 67 -14.24 -0.30 -15.98
CA GLY A 67 -12.94 -0.90 -16.29
C GLY A 67 -12.43 -0.73 -17.70
N LEU A 68 -13.22 -0.22 -18.65
CA LEU A 68 -12.91 -0.27 -20.08
C LEU A 68 -12.42 1.04 -20.71
N GLY A 69 -11.96 2.00 -19.92
CA GLY A 69 -11.29 3.20 -20.46
C GLY A 69 -12.19 4.26 -21.10
N ASN A 70 -13.47 3.99 -21.29
CA ASN A 70 -14.47 4.98 -21.66
C ASN A 70 -15.27 5.39 -20.44
N ASN A 71 -14.62 6.10 -19.54
CA ASN A 71 -15.14 6.53 -18.26
C ASN A 71 -16.21 7.62 -18.36
N GLU A 72 -17.25 7.43 -19.15
CA GLU A 72 -18.39 8.33 -19.14
C GLU A 72 -19.06 8.34 -17.76
N LEU A 73 -19.16 7.19 -17.10
CA LEU A 73 -19.68 7.11 -15.73
C LEU A 73 -18.82 7.89 -14.72
N VAL A 74 -17.51 7.85 -14.84
CA VAL A 74 -16.60 8.67 -14.00
C VAL A 74 -16.73 10.15 -14.35
N LYS A 75 -16.90 10.49 -15.62
CA LYS A 75 -17.10 11.88 -16.08
C LYS A 75 -18.48 12.41 -15.70
N GLU A 76 -19.50 11.58 -15.73
CA GLU A 76 -20.87 11.95 -15.38
C GLU A 76 -21.13 11.98 -13.87
N GLY A 77 -20.19 11.48 -13.04
CA GLY A 77 -20.32 11.48 -11.59
C GLY A 77 -21.53 10.70 -11.10
N LYS A 78 -21.89 9.60 -11.79
CA LYS A 78 -23.04 8.77 -11.38
C LYS A 78 -22.76 8.15 -10.01
N GLU A 79 -23.60 8.49 -9.07
CA GLU A 79 -23.61 7.94 -7.71
C GLU A 79 -24.75 6.92 -7.57
N TYR A 80 -24.48 5.84 -6.86
CA TYR A 80 -25.55 4.92 -6.46
C TYR A 80 -26.36 5.54 -5.33
N LYS A 81 -27.54 6.02 -5.65
CA LYS A 81 -28.41 6.76 -4.71
C LYS A 81 -28.98 5.91 -3.58
N GLY A 82 -28.95 4.57 -3.71
CA GLY A 82 -29.47 3.64 -2.69
C GLY A 82 -28.60 3.51 -1.45
N SER A 83 -27.32 3.88 -1.51
CA SER A 83 -26.37 3.62 -0.42
C SER A 83 -26.72 4.30 0.91
N GLU A 84 -27.19 5.52 0.89
CA GLU A 84 -27.61 6.25 2.10
C GLU A 84 -28.85 5.60 2.75
N ALA A 85 -29.82 5.18 1.93
CA ALA A 85 -31.01 4.47 2.39
C ALA A 85 -30.64 3.10 2.99
N ASP A 86 -29.72 2.37 2.36
CA ASP A 86 -29.25 1.06 2.84
C ASP A 86 -28.46 1.19 4.14
N VAL A 87 -27.67 2.26 4.32
CA VAL A 87 -26.98 2.55 5.59
C VAL A 87 -27.98 2.91 6.69
N ALA A 88 -29.00 3.72 6.36
CA ALA A 88 -30.06 4.08 7.30
C ALA A 88 -30.83 2.83 7.75
N GLU A 89 -31.22 1.95 6.82
CA GLU A 89 -31.89 0.69 7.13
C GLU A 89 -31.03 -0.23 8.00
N TYR A 90 -29.71 -0.35 7.70
CA TYR A 90 -28.79 -1.11 8.54
C TYR A 90 -28.76 -0.56 9.97
N ASN A 91 -28.68 0.76 10.12
CA ASN A 91 -28.65 1.40 11.43
C ASN A 91 -29.96 1.17 12.19
N ASP A 92 -31.12 1.26 11.53
CA ASP A 92 -32.42 1.03 12.16
C ASP A 92 -32.58 -0.42 12.65
N LEU A 93 -32.07 -1.38 11.88
CA LEU A 93 -32.16 -2.79 12.21
C LEU A 93 -31.15 -3.23 13.28
N PHE A 94 -29.93 -2.73 13.22
CA PHE A 94 -28.80 -3.35 13.89
C PHE A 94 -28.02 -2.46 14.85
N MET A 95 -28.13 -1.14 14.74
CA MET A 95 -27.42 -0.23 15.62
C MET A 95 -28.32 0.31 16.73
N ARG A 96 -27.80 0.36 17.93
CA ARG A 96 -28.54 0.86 19.11
C ARG A 96 -27.72 1.91 19.84
N GLY A 97 -28.40 2.89 20.40
CA GLY A 97 -27.80 3.92 21.22
C GLY A 97 -27.01 4.96 20.42
N GLU A 98 -25.79 5.24 20.85
CA GLU A 98 -24.90 6.23 20.23
C GLU A 98 -24.02 5.63 19.10
N MET A 99 -24.13 4.33 18.85
CA MET A 99 -23.43 3.68 17.76
C MET A 99 -24.23 3.77 16.47
N GLY A 100 -23.54 3.98 15.37
CA GLY A 100 -24.12 3.99 14.03
C GLY A 100 -23.06 3.70 12.98
N LEU A 101 -23.49 3.13 11.86
CA LEU A 101 -22.70 3.06 10.66
C LEU A 101 -22.83 4.39 9.94
N ASP A 102 -21.72 4.90 9.43
CA ASP A 102 -21.68 6.10 8.60
C ASP A 102 -21.00 5.78 7.26
N THR A 103 -21.24 6.61 6.25
CA THR A 103 -20.61 6.49 4.95
C THR A 103 -19.49 7.50 4.79
N ASP A 104 -18.29 7.05 4.49
CA ASP A 104 -17.15 7.92 4.15
C ASP A 104 -17.30 8.57 2.77
N GLY A 105 -18.23 8.09 1.93
CA GLY A 105 -18.52 8.59 0.60
C GLY A 105 -18.50 7.50 -0.47
N GLN A 106 -18.76 7.92 -1.70
CA GLN A 106 -18.70 7.10 -2.91
C GLN A 106 -17.57 7.57 -3.81
N TRP A 107 -16.92 6.62 -4.47
CA TRP A 107 -15.83 6.90 -5.38
C TRP A 107 -16.03 6.18 -6.71
N PRO A 108 -15.81 6.87 -7.85
CA PRO A 108 -15.99 6.29 -9.18
C PRO A 108 -15.18 5.01 -9.40
N SER A 109 -13.99 4.91 -8.84
CA SER A 109 -13.18 3.70 -8.95
C SER A 109 -12.23 3.49 -7.75
N CYS A 110 -11.89 2.23 -7.51
CA CYS A 110 -10.99 1.79 -6.46
C CYS A 110 -10.01 0.74 -7.01
N ILE A 111 -8.76 0.84 -6.61
CA ILE A 111 -7.76 -0.21 -6.83
C ILE A 111 -7.26 -0.68 -5.46
N ASN A 112 -7.49 -1.96 -5.17
CA ASN A 112 -6.92 -2.61 -3.99
C ASN A 112 -5.60 -3.30 -4.38
N VAL A 113 -4.48 -2.73 -3.93
CA VAL A 113 -3.12 -3.19 -4.26
C VAL A 113 -2.66 -4.30 -3.31
N ALA A 114 -3.02 -4.18 -2.05
CA ALA A 114 -2.72 -5.15 -0.99
C ALA A 114 -3.55 -4.82 0.25
N ARG A 115 -3.53 -5.72 1.24
CA ARG A 115 -4.21 -5.47 2.52
C ARG A 115 -3.82 -4.10 3.09
N LYS A 116 -4.80 -3.26 3.40
CA LYS A 116 -4.64 -1.88 3.89
C LYS A 116 -3.91 -0.92 2.93
N ASN A 117 -3.81 -1.27 1.66
CA ASN A 117 -3.17 -0.44 0.64
C ASN A 117 -4.06 -0.35 -0.60
N TYR A 118 -4.76 0.75 -0.73
CA TYR A 118 -5.69 0.98 -1.83
C TYR A 118 -5.67 2.44 -2.32
N ALA A 119 -6.12 2.63 -3.52
CA ALA A 119 -6.25 3.92 -4.16
C ALA A 119 -7.71 4.14 -4.58
N LEU A 120 -8.23 5.34 -4.34
CA LEU A 120 -9.59 5.76 -4.68
C LEU A 120 -9.52 6.95 -5.63
N LEU A 121 -10.28 6.93 -6.70
CA LEU A 121 -10.50 8.10 -7.54
C LEU A 121 -11.67 8.91 -6.96
N MET A 122 -11.43 10.16 -6.65
CA MET A 122 -12.47 11.06 -6.18
C MET A 122 -13.21 11.69 -7.38
N SER A 123 -14.48 12.10 -7.19
CA SER A 123 -15.27 12.81 -8.20
C SER A 123 -14.57 14.09 -8.68
N SER A 124 -13.72 14.70 -7.85
CA SER A 124 -12.86 15.84 -8.24
C SER A 124 -11.68 15.47 -9.15
N GLY A 125 -11.51 14.20 -9.52
CA GLY A 125 -10.36 13.69 -10.26
C GLY A 125 -9.07 13.56 -9.43
N LYS A 126 -9.13 13.80 -8.11
CA LYS A 126 -7.98 13.56 -7.20
C LYS A 126 -7.91 12.07 -6.82
N VAL A 127 -6.71 11.60 -6.59
CA VAL A 127 -6.46 10.23 -6.09
C VAL A 127 -6.22 10.28 -4.58
N LYS A 128 -7.05 9.56 -3.81
CA LYS A 128 -6.85 9.35 -2.37
C LYS A 128 -6.10 8.03 -2.18
N LEU A 129 -4.93 8.09 -1.56
CA LEU A 129 -4.10 6.92 -1.29
C LEU A 129 -4.17 6.51 0.17
N THR A 130 -4.35 5.23 0.42
CA THR A 130 -4.31 4.64 1.76
C THR A 130 -3.23 3.56 1.79
N GLY A 131 -2.47 3.50 2.89
CA GLY A 131 -1.44 2.50 3.14
C GLY A 131 -0.02 2.92 2.78
N ASN A 132 0.95 2.22 3.37
CA ASN A 132 2.37 2.58 3.32
C ASN A 132 3.10 2.05 2.08
N SER A 133 2.58 1.06 1.38
CA SER A 133 3.21 0.50 0.19
C SER A 133 3.13 1.46 -1.00
N ILE A 134 2.03 2.21 -1.09
CA ILE A 134 1.80 3.19 -2.15
C ILE A 134 2.23 4.59 -1.68
N LYS A 135 1.88 4.98 -0.45
CA LYS A 135 2.10 6.31 0.13
C LYS A 135 3.24 6.29 1.15
N SER A 136 4.47 6.00 0.73
CA SER A 136 5.62 6.07 1.64
C SER A 136 6.22 7.48 1.64
N LYS A 137 6.33 8.12 2.81
CA LYS A 137 7.05 9.41 2.99
C LYS A 137 8.54 9.33 2.63
N LYS A 138 9.07 8.13 2.40
CA LYS A 138 10.48 7.88 2.04
C LYS A 138 10.65 7.42 0.60
N ILE A 139 9.60 7.49 -0.19
CA ILE A 139 9.69 7.12 -1.60
C ILE A 139 10.52 8.17 -2.36
N GLN A 140 11.35 7.74 -3.28
CA GLN A 140 12.12 8.64 -4.12
C GLN A 140 11.20 9.38 -5.10
N GLY A 141 11.52 10.63 -5.41
CA GLY A 141 10.65 11.48 -6.20
C GLY A 141 10.33 10.96 -7.60
N TYR A 142 11.23 10.18 -8.21
CA TYR A 142 10.95 9.57 -9.52
C TYR A 142 9.88 8.47 -9.42
N LEU A 143 9.87 7.69 -8.34
CA LEU A 143 8.85 6.68 -8.08
C LEU A 143 7.51 7.32 -7.74
N GLU A 144 7.52 8.36 -6.91
CA GLU A 144 6.32 9.12 -6.56
C GLU A 144 5.65 9.70 -7.80
N THR A 145 6.44 10.33 -8.68
CA THR A 145 5.93 10.90 -9.95
C THR A 145 5.32 9.83 -10.85
N PHE A 146 5.95 8.66 -10.95
CA PHE A 146 5.42 7.56 -11.74
C PHE A 146 4.14 6.98 -11.16
N ILE A 147 4.14 6.69 -9.86
CA ILE A 147 3.01 6.06 -9.17
C ILE A 147 1.78 6.97 -9.22
N ASP A 148 1.93 8.26 -8.97
CA ASP A 148 0.82 9.20 -8.97
C ASP A 148 0.11 9.25 -10.33
N LYS A 149 0.88 9.45 -11.41
CA LYS A 149 0.33 9.46 -12.77
C LYS A 149 -0.18 8.08 -13.21
N GLY A 150 0.59 7.02 -12.92
CA GLY A 150 0.23 5.65 -13.31
C GLY A 150 -1.03 5.15 -12.60
N LEU A 151 -1.17 5.39 -11.30
CA LEU A 151 -2.39 5.05 -10.57
C LEU A 151 -3.62 5.77 -11.12
N ARG A 152 -3.47 7.03 -11.49
CA ARG A 152 -4.56 7.77 -12.10
C ARG A 152 -4.99 7.14 -13.41
N MET A 153 -4.06 6.75 -14.29
CA MET A 153 -4.37 6.06 -15.53
C MET A 153 -5.13 4.75 -15.29
N LEU A 154 -4.67 3.96 -14.30
CA LEU A 154 -5.32 2.70 -13.94
C LEU A 154 -6.73 2.92 -13.38
N LEU A 155 -6.90 3.89 -12.48
CA LEU A 155 -8.21 4.24 -11.90
C LEU A 155 -9.18 4.79 -12.94
N GLU A 156 -8.68 5.42 -14.01
CA GLU A 156 -9.46 5.89 -15.17
C GLU A 156 -9.67 4.78 -16.22
N GLY A 157 -9.24 3.53 -15.96
CA GLY A 157 -9.40 2.39 -16.89
C GLY A 157 -8.48 2.44 -18.11
N ARG A 158 -7.47 3.29 -18.13
CA ARG A 158 -6.54 3.49 -19.26
C ARG A 158 -5.31 2.58 -19.16
N GLY A 159 -5.55 1.26 -19.24
CA GLY A 159 -4.49 0.26 -19.10
C GLY A 159 -3.41 0.36 -20.18
N GLY A 160 -3.81 0.59 -21.45
CA GLY A 160 -2.86 0.76 -22.55
C GLY A 160 -1.94 1.97 -22.37
N ASP A 161 -2.51 3.12 -21.96
CA ASP A 161 -1.75 4.33 -21.68
C ASP A 161 -0.76 4.13 -20.52
N PHE A 162 -1.17 3.35 -19.51
CA PHE A 162 -0.27 2.99 -18.41
C PHE A 162 0.92 2.16 -18.90
N VAL A 163 0.70 1.17 -19.77
CA VAL A 163 1.78 0.34 -20.32
C VAL A 163 2.74 1.19 -21.16
N GLU A 164 2.21 2.08 -21.99
CA GLU A 164 3.04 3.01 -22.74
C GLU A 164 3.88 3.92 -21.83
N TYR A 165 3.24 4.51 -20.82
CA TYR A 165 3.90 5.34 -19.82
C TYR A 165 4.97 4.57 -19.02
N TYR A 166 4.72 3.29 -18.71
CA TYR A 166 5.70 2.42 -18.05
C TYR A 166 6.98 2.30 -18.88
N TYR A 167 6.86 2.01 -20.18
CA TYR A 167 8.01 1.87 -21.06
C TYR A 167 8.74 3.19 -21.29
N GLU A 168 8.01 4.28 -21.48
CA GLU A 168 8.64 5.62 -21.57
C GLU A 168 9.43 5.96 -20.31
N TYR A 169 8.89 5.62 -19.15
CA TYR A 169 9.55 5.93 -17.89
C TYR A 169 10.75 5.02 -17.64
N LEU A 170 10.64 3.76 -18.02
CA LEU A 170 11.75 2.81 -17.99
C LEU A 170 12.92 3.29 -18.89
N GLN A 171 12.61 3.80 -20.09
CA GLN A 171 13.60 4.39 -20.99
C GLN A 171 14.31 5.59 -20.35
N LYS A 172 13.55 6.50 -19.71
CA LYS A 172 14.16 7.63 -18.98
C LYS A 172 15.12 7.19 -17.88
N ILE A 173 14.85 6.07 -17.21
CA ILE A 173 15.79 5.52 -16.21
C ILE A 173 17.05 4.98 -16.92
N TYR A 174 16.91 4.28 -18.03
CA TYR A 174 18.05 3.76 -18.81
C TYR A 174 18.94 4.88 -19.33
N ASP A 175 18.36 5.92 -19.89
CA ASP A 175 19.06 7.06 -20.49
C ASP A 175 19.61 8.04 -19.46
N ARG A 176 19.38 7.78 -18.16
CA ARG A 176 19.68 8.72 -17.06
C ARG A 176 19.03 10.09 -17.25
N ASP A 177 17.83 10.09 -17.81
CA ASP A 177 17.02 11.29 -18.08
C ASP A 177 16.12 11.66 -16.89
N ILE A 178 16.49 11.25 -15.68
CA ILE A 178 15.83 11.61 -14.43
C ILE A 178 16.70 12.62 -13.69
N LEU A 179 16.09 13.72 -13.24
CA LEU A 179 16.77 14.74 -12.47
C LEU A 179 17.34 14.19 -11.16
N LEU A 180 18.52 14.62 -10.74
CA LEU A 180 19.15 14.23 -9.49
C LEU A 180 18.23 14.48 -8.29
N ALA A 181 17.51 15.59 -8.28
CA ALA A 181 16.52 15.92 -7.25
C ALA A 181 15.41 14.86 -7.09
N LYS A 182 15.07 14.12 -8.16
CA LYS A 182 14.05 13.07 -8.16
C LYS A 182 14.60 11.68 -7.87
N ILE A 183 15.84 11.40 -8.30
CA ILE A 183 16.48 10.09 -8.16
C ILE A 183 17.19 9.93 -6.80
N ALA A 184 17.58 11.04 -6.17
CA ALA A 184 18.37 11.04 -4.94
C ALA A 184 17.64 10.37 -3.75
N ASN A 185 18.41 9.65 -2.96
CA ASN A 185 18.01 9.23 -1.63
C ASN A 185 18.10 10.41 -0.66
N LYS A 186 17.14 10.52 0.26
CA LYS A 186 17.11 11.50 1.34
C LYS A 186 17.34 10.82 2.68
N SER A 187 18.28 11.26 3.46
CA SER A 187 18.53 10.75 4.79
C SER A 187 18.79 11.86 5.78
N ARG A 188 18.11 11.83 6.91
CA ARG A 188 18.28 12.82 7.98
C ARG A 188 19.38 12.40 8.93
N VAL A 189 20.25 13.32 9.30
CA VAL A 189 21.30 13.15 10.32
C VAL A 189 20.62 13.05 11.69
N LYS A 190 20.73 11.90 12.34
CA LYS A 190 20.06 11.60 13.62
C LYS A 190 21.03 11.44 14.79
N GLN A 191 22.32 11.49 14.55
CA GLN A 191 23.39 11.28 15.53
C GLN A 191 24.67 12.01 15.07
N THR A 192 25.54 12.35 16.02
CA THR A 192 26.83 12.93 15.72
C THR A 192 27.77 11.92 15.03
N ILE A 193 28.81 12.41 14.35
CA ILE A 193 29.80 11.56 13.67
C ILE A 193 30.51 10.64 14.69
N GLU A 194 30.84 11.13 15.87
CA GLU A 194 31.49 10.35 16.95
C GLU A 194 30.56 9.22 17.44
N SER A 195 29.30 9.54 17.72
CA SER A 195 28.30 8.57 18.12
C SER A 195 28.08 7.50 17.05
N TYR A 196 28.06 7.92 15.76
CA TYR A 196 27.94 7.02 14.65
C TYR A 196 29.14 6.06 14.54
N LYS A 197 30.37 6.58 14.62
CA LYS A 197 31.59 5.76 14.61
C LYS A 197 31.58 4.73 15.74
N LYS A 198 31.24 5.14 16.96
CA LYS A 198 31.11 4.26 18.13
C LYS A 198 30.05 3.18 17.88
N ARG A 199 28.89 3.53 17.29
CA ARG A 199 27.86 2.56 16.95
C ARG A 199 28.35 1.51 15.94
N CYS A 200 29.15 1.91 14.94
CA CYS A 200 29.63 0.99 13.89
C CYS A 200 30.58 -0.09 14.41
N THR A 201 31.15 0.07 15.62
CA THR A 201 31.97 -0.95 16.28
C THR A 201 31.14 -1.93 17.13
N GLN A 202 29.89 -1.62 17.39
CA GLN A 202 28.99 -2.48 18.16
C GLN A 202 28.46 -3.66 17.34
N ARG A 203 28.05 -4.71 18.04
CA ARG A 203 27.42 -5.89 17.43
C ARG A 203 25.92 -5.93 17.73
N THR A 204 25.17 -6.48 16.78
CA THR A 204 23.74 -6.79 16.97
C THR A 204 23.59 -7.99 17.91
N LYS A 205 22.36 -8.26 18.36
CA LYS A 205 22.04 -9.49 19.13
C LYS A 205 22.44 -10.79 18.41
N ALA A 206 22.48 -10.77 17.07
CA ALA A 206 22.92 -11.88 16.22
C ALA A 206 24.45 -11.92 16.01
N GLY A 207 25.24 -11.11 16.73
CA GLY A 207 26.69 -11.06 16.65
C GLY A 207 27.29 -10.30 15.45
N ASN A 208 26.47 -9.83 14.53
CA ASN A 208 26.92 -9.08 13.36
C ASN A 208 27.26 -7.61 13.73
N LEU A 209 28.26 -7.02 13.07
CA LEU A 209 28.51 -5.59 13.22
C LEU A 209 27.31 -4.77 12.77
N MET A 210 27.04 -3.65 13.48
CA MET A 210 25.96 -2.73 13.12
C MET A 210 26.13 -2.23 11.68
N ALA A 211 25.00 -2.14 10.94
CA ALA A 211 25.00 -1.69 9.56
C ALA A 211 25.50 -0.25 9.42
N ARG A 212 26.35 -0.01 8.42
CA ARG A 212 26.77 1.33 8.06
C ARG A 212 25.69 2.08 7.31
N GLN A 213 25.64 3.40 7.50
CA GLN A 213 24.67 4.30 6.88
C GLN A 213 25.36 5.10 5.78
N ALA A 214 24.86 5.01 4.55
CA ALA A 214 25.46 5.66 3.39
C ALA A 214 25.70 7.16 3.58
N HIS A 215 24.68 7.88 4.02
CA HIS A 215 24.79 9.33 4.25
C HIS A 215 25.87 9.71 5.26
N MET A 216 26.04 8.93 6.33
CA MET A 216 27.11 9.19 7.33
C MET A 216 28.49 8.85 6.81
N GLU A 217 28.65 7.74 6.08
CA GLU A 217 29.94 7.38 5.47
C GLU A 217 30.36 8.40 4.41
N LEU A 218 29.41 8.86 3.60
CA LEU A 218 29.68 9.89 2.59
C LEU A 218 30.07 11.25 3.20
N VAL A 219 29.39 11.65 4.28
CA VAL A 219 29.72 12.86 5.05
C VAL A 219 31.15 12.76 5.59
N ILE A 220 31.53 11.62 6.17
CA ILE A 220 32.88 11.39 6.71
C ILE A 220 33.92 11.40 5.60
N ALA A 221 33.67 10.67 4.49
CA ALA A 221 34.61 10.54 3.39
C ALA A 221 34.88 11.88 2.65
N ASN A 222 33.87 12.76 2.61
CA ASN A 222 33.96 14.05 1.96
C ASN A 222 34.27 15.21 2.93
N ASN A 223 34.50 14.93 4.22
CA ASN A 223 34.77 15.93 5.27
C ASN A 223 33.68 17.03 5.34
N VAL A 224 32.44 16.66 5.10
CA VAL A 224 31.30 17.62 5.16
C VAL A 224 30.91 17.85 6.61
N SER A 225 30.78 19.11 7.02
CA SER A 225 30.25 19.48 8.32
C SER A 225 28.73 19.32 8.32
N VAL A 226 28.18 18.63 9.30
CA VAL A 226 26.73 18.38 9.42
C VAL A 226 26.28 18.52 10.86
N SER A 227 25.06 19.01 11.02
CA SER A 227 24.34 19.14 12.29
C SER A 227 23.24 18.10 12.43
N LEU A 228 22.79 17.86 13.68
CA LEU A 228 21.62 17.02 13.91
C LEU A 228 20.40 17.63 13.25
N GLY A 229 19.72 16.84 12.45
CA GLY A 229 18.53 17.26 11.72
C GLY A 229 18.77 17.59 10.25
N ASP A 230 20.00 17.80 9.82
CA ASP A 230 20.33 18.05 8.41
C ASP A 230 19.88 16.91 7.52
N THR A 231 19.49 17.25 6.30
CA THR A 231 19.12 16.28 5.27
C THR A 231 20.25 16.10 4.28
N ILE A 232 20.70 14.88 4.12
CA ILE A 232 21.75 14.51 3.18
C ILE A 232 21.13 13.85 1.97
N TYR A 233 21.51 14.34 0.78
CA TYR A 233 21.11 13.81 -0.51
C TYR A 233 22.27 13.05 -1.13
N TYR A 234 21.99 11.84 -1.63
CA TYR A 234 23.01 11.01 -2.27
C TYR A 234 22.40 10.07 -3.30
N VAL A 235 23.21 9.65 -4.25
CA VAL A 235 22.81 8.76 -5.34
C VAL A 235 23.76 7.57 -5.39
N ASN A 236 23.23 6.38 -5.60
CA ASN A 236 24.03 5.18 -5.86
C ASN A 236 24.50 5.21 -7.31
N ASN A 237 25.81 5.06 -7.54
CA ASN A 237 26.48 5.02 -8.84
C ASN A 237 27.26 3.72 -9.10
N GLY A 238 27.02 2.69 -8.29
CA GLY A 238 27.60 1.37 -8.53
C GLY A 238 27.23 0.81 -9.91
N THR A 239 28.05 -0.07 -10.45
CA THR A 239 27.87 -0.62 -11.80
C THR A 239 27.00 -1.86 -11.86
N ALA A 240 26.78 -2.54 -10.73
CA ALA A 240 25.94 -3.73 -10.64
C ALA A 240 24.73 -3.51 -9.72
N MET A 241 23.65 -4.23 -9.99
CA MET A 241 22.44 -4.17 -9.16
C MET A 241 22.70 -4.50 -7.68
N SER A 242 23.63 -5.44 -7.41
CA SER A 242 24.05 -5.84 -6.08
C SER A 242 24.91 -4.82 -5.32
N HIS A 243 25.38 -3.78 -6.00
CA HIS A 243 26.19 -2.74 -5.38
C HIS A 243 25.32 -1.86 -4.48
N GLY A 244 25.32 -2.19 -3.18
CA GLY A 244 24.71 -1.35 -2.13
C GLY A 244 25.43 -0.01 -2.01
N ASP A 245 24.78 0.98 -1.40
CA ASP A 245 25.35 2.31 -1.23
C ASP A 245 26.68 2.30 -0.47
N VAL A 246 26.79 1.40 0.51
CA VAL A 246 28.01 1.13 1.29
C VAL A 246 28.21 -0.36 1.42
N GLN A 247 29.40 -0.83 1.14
CA GLN A 247 29.77 -2.23 1.28
C GLN A 247 31.01 -2.38 2.19
N ARG A 248 31.04 -3.47 2.95
CA ARG A 248 32.26 -3.92 3.63
C ARG A 248 32.89 -5.02 2.79
N LYS A 249 34.13 -4.81 2.38
CA LYS A 249 34.94 -5.84 1.72
C LYS A 249 36.05 -6.28 2.65
N LYS A 250 36.21 -7.60 2.83
CA LYS A 250 37.38 -8.14 3.51
C LYS A 250 38.54 -8.17 2.52
N LYS A 251 39.65 -7.58 2.91
CA LYS A 251 40.91 -7.70 2.17
C LYS A 251 41.57 -9.05 2.44
N LYS A 252 42.55 -9.43 1.60
CA LYS A 252 43.27 -10.69 1.73
C LYS A 252 44.08 -10.78 3.05
N ASP A 253 44.44 -9.63 3.61
CA ASP A 253 45.15 -9.49 4.89
C ASP A 253 44.23 -9.56 6.11
N GLY A 254 42.91 -9.79 5.91
CA GLY A 254 41.90 -9.86 6.97
C GLY A 254 41.34 -8.48 7.40
N THR A 255 41.88 -7.40 6.90
CA THR A 255 41.35 -6.05 7.18
C THR A 255 40.05 -5.79 6.43
N GLU A 256 39.22 -4.88 6.95
CA GLU A 256 37.97 -4.46 6.30
C GLU A 256 38.16 -3.14 5.54
N GLU A 257 37.69 -3.10 4.32
CA GLU A 257 37.61 -1.91 3.51
C GLU A 257 36.15 -1.47 3.36
N ILE A 258 35.91 -0.17 3.49
CA ILE A 258 34.58 0.43 3.21
C ILE A 258 34.60 0.95 1.77
N VAL A 259 33.75 0.33 0.96
CA VAL A 259 33.56 0.75 -0.43
C VAL A 259 32.26 1.57 -0.53
N LEU A 260 32.39 2.78 -1.01
CA LEU A 260 31.26 3.69 -1.28
C LEU A 260 30.89 3.57 -2.75
N ASN A 261 29.66 3.14 -3.01
CA ASN A 261 29.08 3.11 -4.36
C ASN A 261 28.00 4.20 -4.50
N SER A 262 28.21 5.31 -3.81
CA SER A 262 27.32 6.46 -3.82
C SER A 262 28.13 7.74 -3.69
N TYR A 263 27.53 8.86 -4.09
CA TYR A 263 28.12 10.17 -3.94
C TYR A 263 27.09 11.18 -3.41
N LEU A 264 27.57 12.26 -2.80
CA LEU A 264 26.74 13.34 -2.29
C LEU A 264 26.25 14.22 -3.43
N ILE A 265 25.04 14.72 -3.30
CA ILE A 265 24.47 15.74 -4.17
C ILE A 265 24.46 17.06 -3.41
N SER A 266 24.98 18.11 -4.02
CA SER A 266 24.91 19.45 -3.45
C SER A 266 23.49 20.04 -3.57
N GLU A 267 23.13 20.98 -2.69
CA GLU A 267 21.88 21.71 -2.81
C GLU A 267 21.77 22.45 -4.14
N ASN A 268 22.87 23.02 -4.60
CA ASN A 268 22.96 23.70 -5.89
C ASN A 268 22.61 22.76 -7.06
N ASP A 269 23.09 21.51 -7.05
CA ASP A 269 22.77 20.52 -8.10
C ASP A 269 21.30 20.10 -8.08
N LEU A 270 20.68 20.06 -6.87
CA LEU A 270 19.26 19.78 -6.73
C LEU A 270 18.39 20.91 -7.29
N GLU A 271 18.75 22.16 -7.00
CA GLU A 271 18.01 23.36 -7.43
C GLU A 271 18.14 23.62 -8.92
N ASN A 272 19.31 23.40 -9.50
CA ASN A 272 19.57 23.62 -10.92
C ASN A 272 19.04 22.51 -11.85
N GLY A 273 18.33 21.53 -11.34
CA GLY A 273 17.71 20.49 -12.16
C GLY A 273 18.72 19.64 -12.91
N MET A 274 19.88 19.37 -12.30
CA MET A 274 20.93 18.59 -12.95
C MET A 274 20.56 17.12 -13.09
N LYS A 275 21.01 16.49 -14.16
CA LYS A 275 21.06 15.04 -14.38
C LYS A 275 22.45 14.54 -14.01
N GLY A 276 22.57 13.26 -13.69
CA GLY A 276 23.87 12.69 -13.31
C GLY A 276 23.92 11.18 -13.41
N GLU A 277 25.09 10.65 -13.10
CA GLU A 277 25.35 9.22 -13.15
C GLU A 277 24.70 8.50 -11.96
N TYR A 278 24.00 7.39 -12.26
CA TYR A 278 23.44 6.50 -11.25
C TYR A 278 23.44 5.05 -11.70
N ASN A 279 23.27 4.15 -10.73
CA ASN A 279 23.23 2.70 -10.92
C ASN A 279 21.92 2.26 -11.58
N VAL A 280 21.87 2.32 -12.90
CA VAL A 280 20.69 1.99 -13.70
C VAL A 280 20.07 0.63 -13.32
N PRO A 281 20.82 -0.49 -13.26
CA PRO A 281 20.23 -1.79 -12.88
C PRO A 281 19.54 -1.78 -11.51
N ARG A 282 20.11 -1.07 -10.53
CA ARG A 282 19.56 -0.99 -9.18
C ARG A 282 18.27 -0.16 -9.14
N TYR A 283 18.28 0.99 -9.85
CA TYR A 283 17.09 1.86 -9.88
C TYR A 283 15.95 1.25 -10.65
N ILE A 284 16.23 0.51 -11.74
CA ILE A 284 15.21 -0.29 -12.45
C ILE A 284 14.65 -1.39 -11.56
N SER A 285 15.49 -2.14 -10.85
CA SER A 285 15.01 -3.15 -9.91
C SER A 285 14.12 -2.55 -8.82
N THR A 286 14.46 -1.36 -8.33
CA THR A 286 13.66 -0.64 -7.33
C THR A 286 12.34 -0.16 -7.94
N PHE A 287 12.38 0.36 -9.17
CA PHE A 287 11.21 0.78 -9.94
C PHE A 287 10.24 -0.39 -10.14
N ASN A 288 10.71 -1.50 -10.69
CA ASN A 288 9.88 -2.68 -10.93
C ASN A 288 9.23 -3.22 -9.65
N LYS A 289 9.96 -3.30 -8.54
CA LYS A 289 9.40 -3.70 -7.23
C LYS A 289 8.29 -2.78 -6.73
N ARG A 290 8.30 -1.51 -7.13
CA ARG A 290 7.27 -0.54 -6.75
C ARG A 290 6.10 -0.53 -7.70
N VAL A 291 6.33 -0.86 -8.97
CA VAL A 291 5.29 -0.97 -10.00
C VAL A 291 4.54 -2.30 -9.91
N GLU A 292 5.24 -3.39 -9.58
CA GLU A 292 4.67 -4.74 -9.50
C GLU A 292 3.30 -4.81 -8.77
N PRO A 293 3.12 -4.19 -7.59
CA PRO A 293 1.82 -4.20 -6.92
C PRO A 293 0.70 -3.52 -7.73
N LEU A 294 1.01 -2.56 -8.59
CA LEU A 294 0.02 -1.88 -9.43
C LEU A 294 -0.45 -2.76 -10.58
N LEU A 295 0.38 -3.72 -10.98
CA LEU A 295 0.07 -4.63 -12.10
C LEU A 295 -0.99 -5.67 -11.76
N VAL A 296 -1.47 -5.72 -10.52
CA VAL A 296 -2.61 -6.57 -10.11
C VAL A 296 -3.87 -6.28 -10.92
N CYS A 297 -3.99 -5.09 -11.48
CA CYS A 297 -5.11 -4.68 -12.32
C CYS A 297 -5.12 -5.35 -13.71
N PHE A 298 -4.00 -5.92 -14.14
CA PHE A 298 -3.87 -6.55 -15.45
C PHE A 298 -4.05 -8.06 -15.39
N LYS A 299 -4.50 -8.64 -16.52
CA LYS A 299 -4.50 -10.08 -16.69
C LYS A 299 -3.08 -10.64 -16.51
N PRO A 300 -2.93 -11.88 -16.01
CA PRO A 300 -1.61 -12.47 -15.70
C PRO A 300 -0.63 -12.40 -16.87
N GLU A 301 -1.11 -12.61 -18.10
CA GLU A 301 -0.29 -12.63 -19.33
C GLU A 301 0.36 -11.27 -19.58
N VAL A 302 -0.39 -10.17 -19.41
CA VAL A 302 0.12 -8.80 -19.56
C VAL A 302 1.07 -8.46 -18.43
N ARG A 303 0.65 -8.74 -17.19
CA ARG A 303 1.47 -8.48 -15.99
C ARG A 303 2.84 -9.15 -16.07
N ASP A 304 2.87 -10.46 -16.41
CA ASP A 304 4.10 -11.24 -16.43
C ASP A 304 5.01 -10.84 -17.60
N SER A 305 4.44 -10.27 -18.66
CA SER A 305 5.21 -9.71 -19.76
C SER A 305 5.90 -8.41 -19.41
N LEU A 306 5.22 -7.52 -18.67
CA LEU A 306 5.75 -6.20 -18.29
C LEU A 306 6.98 -6.29 -17.39
N LEU A 307 6.94 -7.12 -16.34
CA LEU A 307 8.00 -7.20 -15.33
C LEU A 307 9.36 -7.70 -15.84
N LYS A 308 9.38 -8.36 -16.99
CA LYS A 308 10.58 -8.99 -17.57
C LYS A 308 11.18 -8.20 -18.72
N LYS A 309 10.53 -7.12 -19.17
CA LYS A 309 10.91 -6.42 -20.40
C LYS A 309 11.93 -5.33 -20.13
N LYS A 310 12.85 -5.18 -21.08
CA LYS A 310 13.72 -4.03 -21.23
C LYS A 310 13.06 -3.01 -22.17
N PRO A 311 13.52 -1.75 -22.22
CA PRO A 311 12.96 -0.76 -23.14
C PRO A 311 12.94 -1.19 -24.60
N GLU A 312 13.97 -1.92 -25.05
CA GLU A 312 14.08 -2.47 -26.40
C GLU A 312 13.03 -3.54 -26.72
N ASP A 313 12.46 -4.19 -25.68
CA ASP A 313 11.44 -5.22 -25.83
C ASP A 313 10.02 -4.62 -25.85
N ARG A 314 9.89 -3.32 -26.06
CA ARG A 314 8.61 -2.62 -26.06
C ARG A 314 7.62 -3.28 -27.01
N GLU A 315 6.51 -3.74 -26.45
CA GLU A 315 5.34 -4.18 -27.20
C GLU A 315 4.25 -3.12 -27.10
N TYR A 316 3.60 -2.83 -28.21
CA TYR A 316 2.45 -1.94 -28.23
C TYR A 316 1.22 -2.77 -27.89
N TYR A 317 0.54 -2.37 -26.83
CA TYR A 317 -0.73 -2.96 -26.43
C TYR A 317 -1.85 -1.97 -26.72
N THR A 318 -2.93 -2.46 -27.34
CA THR A 318 -4.17 -1.69 -27.41
C THR A 318 -4.83 -1.68 -26.04
N ASN A 319 -5.72 -0.73 -25.79
CA ASN A 319 -6.50 -0.70 -24.55
C ASN A 319 -7.31 -1.99 -24.35
N THR A 320 -7.76 -2.64 -25.44
CA THR A 320 -8.46 -3.93 -25.40
C THR A 320 -7.54 -5.07 -24.94
N GLN A 321 -6.26 -5.09 -25.36
CA GLN A 321 -5.28 -6.09 -24.88
C GLN A 321 -4.86 -5.85 -23.44
N CYS A 322 -4.82 -4.58 -23.02
CA CYS A 322 -4.54 -4.16 -21.65
C CYS A 322 -5.82 -3.97 -20.83
N GLU A 323 -6.86 -4.71 -21.15
CA GLU A 323 -8.09 -4.70 -20.38
C GLU A 323 -7.81 -4.98 -18.92
N LEU A 324 -8.22 -4.05 -18.06
CA LEU A 324 -8.08 -4.19 -16.63
C LEU A 324 -9.10 -5.20 -16.10
N ILE A 325 -8.70 -5.96 -15.11
CA ILE A 325 -9.61 -6.89 -14.44
C ILE A 325 -10.62 -6.08 -13.64
N ASN A 326 -11.89 -6.20 -14.03
CA ASN A 326 -13.00 -5.65 -13.27
C ASN A 326 -13.45 -6.63 -12.20
N GLY A 327 -13.67 -6.11 -11.02
CA GLY A 327 -14.03 -6.90 -9.86
C GLY A 327 -12.83 -7.34 -9.05
N VAL A 328 -13.10 -8.00 -7.96
CA VAL A 328 -12.07 -8.58 -7.09
C VAL A 328 -11.52 -9.80 -7.81
N PRO A 329 -10.23 -9.85 -8.21
CA PRO A 329 -9.64 -11.10 -8.67
C PRO A 329 -9.58 -12.04 -7.45
N ARG A 330 -10.64 -12.82 -7.26
CA ARG A 330 -10.69 -13.85 -6.23
C ARG A 330 -9.75 -14.96 -6.69
N LYS A 331 -8.68 -15.21 -5.96
CA LYS A 331 -7.91 -16.43 -6.12
C LYS A 331 -8.82 -17.62 -5.82
N ALA A 332 -8.57 -18.75 -6.49
CA ALA A 332 -9.18 -20.01 -6.07
C ALA A 332 -8.88 -20.19 -4.56
N GLY A 333 -9.90 -20.26 -3.73
CA GLY A 333 -9.81 -20.26 -2.26
C GLY A 333 -10.20 -18.94 -1.56
N ASP A 334 -10.34 -17.82 -2.28
CA ASP A 334 -10.82 -16.56 -1.67
C ASP A 334 -12.32 -16.65 -1.27
N GLN A 335 -13.06 -17.55 -1.92
CA GLN A 335 -14.44 -17.83 -1.56
C GLN A 335 -14.53 -18.57 -0.21
N ASP A 336 -13.60 -19.52 0.00
CA ASP A 336 -13.46 -20.22 1.28
C ASP A 336 -13.06 -19.25 2.39
N SER A 337 -12.19 -18.28 2.11
CA SER A 337 -11.81 -17.26 3.09
C SER A 337 -12.95 -16.28 3.41
N LEU A 338 -13.84 -16.01 2.46
CA LEU A 338 -15.03 -15.20 2.71
C LEU A 338 -16.06 -15.99 3.56
N GLU A 339 -16.27 -17.27 3.26
CA GLU A 339 -17.08 -18.16 4.06
C GLU A 339 -16.51 -18.32 5.48
N GLU A 340 -15.19 -18.46 5.60
CA GLU A 340 -14.49 -18.50 6.89
C GLU A 340 -14.66 -17.18 7.68
N ILE A 341 -14.57 -16.03 7.03
CA ILE A 341 -14.82 -14.73 7.64
C ILE A 341 -16.28 -14.58 8.08
N LEU A 342 -17.21 -15.10 7.31
CA LEU A 342 -18.64 -15.04 7.61
C LEU A 342 -19.09 -16.14 8.61
N THR A 343 -18.25 -17.14 8.88
CA THR A 343 -18.51 -18.20 9.87
C THR A 343 -17.89 -17.81 11.21
N LEU A 344 -18.68 -17.95 12.29
CA LEU A 344 -18.16 -17.75 13.65
C LEU A 344 -17.21 -18.89 14.03
N SER A 345 -16.07 -18.57 14.62
CA SER A 345 -15.24 -19.57 15.27
C SER A 345 -16.02 -20.22 16.44
N ARG A 346 -15.60 -21.42 16.84
CA ARG A 346 -16.23 -22.11 17.98
C ARG A 346 -16.19 -21.26 19.25
N GLU A 347 -15.08 -20.57 19.50
CA GLU A 347 -14.90 -19.69 20.66
C GLU A 347 -15.82 -18.48 20.61
N GLU A 348 -16.06 -17.91 19.43
CA GLU A 348 -17.00 -16.81 19.23
C GLU A 348 -18.44 -17.28 19.40
N LYS A 349 -18.80 -18.49 18.91
CA LYS A 349 -20.13 -19.10 19.17
C LYS A 349 -20.35 -19.32 20.65
N ASP A 350 -19.40 -19.94 21.36
CA ASP A 350 -19.47 -20.19 22.78
C ASP A 350 -19.61 -18.93 23.62
N TYR A 351 -18.93 -17.86 23.21
CA TYR A 351 -19.04 -16.55 23.85
C TYR A 351 -20.44 -15.94 23.74
N TRP A 352 -21.07 -16.04 22.56
CA TRP A 352 -22.38 -15.43 22.31
C TRP A 352 -23.53 -16.26 22.89
N VAL A 353 -23.41 -17.57 22.90
CA VAL A 353 -24.40 -18.47 23.52
C VAL A 353 -24.46 -18.26 25.04
N ASN A 354 -23.35 -17.93 25.69
CA ASN A 354 -23.29 -17.75 27.14
C ASN A 354 -23.61 -16.32 27.62
N THR A 355 -23.87 -15.36 26.73
CA THR A 355 -24.40 -14.05 27.10
C THR A 355 -25.92 -14.06 27.00
N GLU A 356 -26.60 -14.12 28.14
CA GLU A 356 -28.07 -14.04 28.28
C GLU A 356 -28.64 -12.66 27.90
N THR A 357 -28.37 -12.19 26.71
CA THR A 357 -28.84 -10.87 26.26
C THR A 357 -29.68 -11.02 24.99
N SER A 358 -30.53 -10.03 24.72
CA SER A 358 -31.32 -9.88 23.49
C SER A 358 -30.51 -10.05 22.18
N GLU A 359 -29.21 -10.20 22.27
CA GLU A 359 -28.26 -10.45 21.20
C GLU A 359 -28.35 -11.89 20.66
N ASN A 360 -28.77 -12.89 21.43
CA ASN A 360 -28.97 -14.24 20.95
C ASN A 360 -30.11 -14.33 19.92
N TYR A 361 -31.22 -13.64 20.19
CA TYR A 361 -32.34 -13.56 19.26
C TYR A 361 -31.93 -12.95 17.92
N PHE A 362 -31.09 -11.95 17.97
CA PHE A 362 -30.55 -11.26 16.83
C PHE A 362 -29.61 -12.14 15.98
N MET A 363 -28.84 -13.00 16.63
CA MET A 363 -27.91 -13.91 15.94
C MET A 363 -28.66 -15.11 15.31
N GLU A 364 -29.79 -15.52 15.87
CA GLU A 364 -30.69 -16.53 15.30
C GLU A 364 -31.40 -15.99 14.05
N GLU A 365 -31.89 -14.75 14.09
CA GLU A 365 -32.57 -14.11 12.96
C GLU A 365 -31.66 -13.91 11.74
N LEU A 366 -30.36 -13.74 11.98
CA LEU A 366 -29.33 -13.65 10.91
C LEU A 366 -28.85 -15.02 10.42
N GLY A 367 -29.33 -16.13 10.97
CA GLY A 367 -28.86 -17.48 10.67
C GLY A 367 -27.36 -17.68 11.06
N ILE A 368 -26.85 -16.90 12.02
CA ILE A 368 -25.49 -17.01 12.54
C ILE A 368 -25.39 -18.07 13.64
N LEU A 369 -26.46 -18.24 14.42
CA LEU A 369 -26.63 -19.36 15.32
C LEU A 369 -27.66 -20.28 14.69
N GLU A 370 -27.31 -21.54 14.46
CA GLU A 370 -28.31 -22.58 14.21
C GLU A 370 -29.13 -22.74 15.50
N SER A 371 -30.46 -22.74 15.37
CA SER A 371 -31.36 -23.07 16.50
C SER A 371 -30.94 -24.41 17.09
N VAL A 372 -30.48 -24.40 18.31
CA VAL A 372 -30.15 -25.59 19.09
C VAL A 372 -31.37 -26.42 19.37
#